data_0a83a5d10d6a4e60a0b6289f20e3f26e
#
_entry.id   0a83a5d10d6a4e60a0b6289f20e3f26e
#
_cell.length_a   1.000
_cell.length_b   1.000
_cell.length_c   1.000
_cell.angle_alpha   90.00
_cell.angle_beta   90.00
_cell.angle_gamma   90.00
#
_symmetry.space_group_name_H-M   'P 1'
#
loop_
_entity.id
_entity.type
_entity.pdbx_description
1 polymer ?
#
loop_
_entity_poly.entity_id
_entity_poly.type
_entity_poly.pdbx_seq_one_letter_code
_entity_poly.pdbx_strand_id
1 'polypeptide(L)'
;KFDVVKWCFVICISMYCMANYMNIEEIIVNKNLNRTTDREIDYAYIYNISSEDSYNVLKERLEKENISQDERAEILSIILKLANNAENLSWQESNISKNKFLMEDIDAQELSSELERARYEALYDEYKDY
;
A
#
# COMPACT_ATOMS: atom_id res chain seq x y z
N LYS A 1 36.03 -16.40 -28.11
CA LYS A 1 35.73 -14.95 -28.26
C LYS A 1 34.55 -14.66 -27.37
N PHE A 2 34.74 -13.83 -26.38
CA PHE A 2 33.63 -13.42 -25.47
C PHE A 2 32.73 -12.45 -26.23
N ASP A 3 31.49 -12.83 -26.41
CA ASP A 3 30.51 -12.00 -27.15
C ASP A 3 29.86 -11.01 -26.17
N VAL A 4 30.52 -9.86 -25.98
CA VAL A 4 30.13 -8.82 -25.01
C VAL A 4 28.67 -8.36 -25.25
N VAL A 5 28.24 -8.28 -26.50
CA VAL A 5 26.90 -7.82 -26.85
C VAL A 5 25.83 -8.78 -26.31
N LYS A 6 26.03 -10.10 -26.47
CA LYS A 6 25.10 -11.10 -25.93
C LYS A 6 25.01 -11.05 -24.41
N TRP A 7 26.14 -10.90 -23.74
CA TRP A 7 26.15 -10.80 -22.27
C TRP A 7 25.50 -9.51 -21.76
N CYS A 8 25.72 -8.38 -22.41
CA CYS A 8 25.02 -7.14 -22.09
C CYS A 8 23.49 -7.32 -22.25
N PHE A 9 23.05 -7.99 -23.31
CA PHE A 9 21.63 -8.25 -23.53
C PHE A 9 21.02 -9.15 -22.44
N VAL A 10 21.71 -10.23 -22.06
CA VAL A 10 21.27 -11.12 -20.98
C VAL A 10 21.19 -10.37 -19.64
N ILE A 11 22.19 -9.53 -19.32
CA ILE A 11 22.19 -8.72 -18.11
C ILE A 11 21.01 -7.74 -18.12
N CYS A 12 20.77 -7.02 -19.22
CA CYS A 12 19.66 -6.09 -19.33
C CYS A 12 18.29 -6.77 -19.15
N ILE A 13 18.09 -7.94 -19.78
CA ILE A 13 16.86 -8.71 -19.60
C ILE A 13 16.72 -9.20 -18.15
N SER A 14 17.81 -9.69 -17.56
CA SER A 14 17.77 -10.16 -16.18
C SER A 14 17.44 -9.02 -15.21
N MET A 15 18.02 -7.83 -15.39
CA MET A 15 17.69 -6.65 -14.59
C MET A 15 16.25 -6.20 -14.79
N TYR A 16 15.76 -6.24 -16.04
CA TYR A 16 14.36 -5.91 -16.33
C TYR A 16 13.38 -6.89 -15.68
N CYS A 17 13.66 -8.20 -15.77
CA CYS A 17 12.86 -9.21 -15.09
C CYS A 17 12.90 -8.99 -13.56
N MET A 18 14.08 -8.77 -12.99
CA MET A 18 14.26 -8.55 -11.56
C MET A 18 13.45 -7.33 -11.08
N ALA A 19 13.49 -6.22 -11.83
CA ALA A 19 12.73 -5.02 -11.51
C ALA A 19 11.21 -5.24 -11.54
N ASN A 20 10.72 -6.08 -12.49
CA ASN A 20 9.29 -6.41 -12.57
C ASN A 20 8.82 -7.40 -11.49
N TYR A 21 9.71 -8.24 -10.94
CA TYR A 21 9.39 -9.16 -9.85
C TYR A 21 9.61 -8.56 -8.46
N MET A 22 10.34 -7.45 -8.37
CA MET A 22 10.44 -6.71 -7.11
C MET A 22 9.20 -5.84 -6.95
N ASN A 23 8.42 -6.08 -5.90
CA ASN A 23 7.29 -5.23 -5.50
C ASN A 23 7.86 -3.88 -4.99
N ILE A 24 8.29 -3.03 -5.91
CA ILE A 24 8.98 -1.76 -5.59
C ILE A 24 8.08 -0.86 -4.75
N GLU A 25 6.79 -0.86 -5.02
CA GLU A 25 5.80 -0.07 -4.29
C GLU A 25 5.68 -0.55 -2.84
N GLU A 26 5.60 -1.85 -2.60
CA GLU A 26 5.63 -2.45 -1.26
C GLU A 26 6.88 -2.01 -0.48
N ILE A 27 8.06 -2.06 -1.11
CA ILE A 27 9.33 -1.64 -0.51
C ILE A 27 9.30 -0.15 -0.14
N ILE A 28 8.78 0.71 -1.03
CA ILE A 28 8.69 2.15 -0.82
C ILE A 28 7.72 2.46 0.32
N VAL A 29 6.52 1.86 0.30
CA VAL A 29 5.50 2.05 1.33
C VAL A 29 6.03 1.59 2.69
N ASN A 30 6.60 0.38 2.76
CA ASN A 30 7.18 -0.15 3.99
C ASN A 30 8.28 0.77 4.55
N LYS A 31 9.17 1.28 3.69
CA LYS A 31 10.24 2.19 4.09
C LYS A 31 9.70 3.54 4.58
N ASN A 32 8.62 4.05 4.02
CA ASN A 32 7.99 5.30 4.47
C ASN A 32 7.26 5.12 5.79
N LEU A 33 6.49 4.03 5.97
CA LEU A 33 5.77 3.73 7.20
C LEU A 33 6.70 3.41 8.39
N ASN A 34 7.88 2.84 8.14
CA ASN A 34 8.86 2.48 9.17
C ASN A 34 10.00 3.53 9.29
N ARG A 35 9.76 4.74 8.84
CA ARG A 35 10.77 5.81 8.87
C ARG A 35 11.05 6.24 10.31
N THR A 36 12.32 6.18 10.72
CA THR A 36 12.78 6.56 12.07
C THR A 36 13.22 8.02 12.17
N THR A 37 12.95 8.84 11.15
CA THR A 37 13.33 10.26 11.12
C THR A 37 12.20 11.11 11.73
N ASP A 38 12.55 12.25 12.37
CA ASP A 38 11.64 13.24 12.99
C ASP A 38 10.64 13.92 12.00
N ARG A 39 10.49 13.37 10.82
CA ARG A 39 9.53 13.85 9.83
C ARG A 39 8.27 13.02 9.90
N GLU A 40 7.14 13.68 9.88
CA GLU A 40 5.82 13.05 9.74
C GLU A 40 5.76 12.13 8.52
N ILE A 41 4.98 11.06 8.63
CA ILE A 41 4.73 10.14 7.52
C ILE A 41 3.88 10.86 6.49
N ASP A 42 4.34 10.86 5.22
CA ASP A 42 3.60 11.46 4.12
C ASP A 42 2.54 10.48 3.58
N TYR A 43 1.37 10.46 4.23
CA TYR A 43 0.25 9.60 3.82
C TYR A 43 -0.30 9.98 2.45
N ALA A 44 -0.25 11.26 2.06
CA ALA A 44 -0.68 11.71 0.74
C ALA A 44 0.21 11.11 -0.36
N TYR A 45 1.52 11.04 -0.13
CA TYR A 45 2.43 10.36 -1.04
C TYR A 45 2.14 8.86 -1.10
N ILE A 46 1.99 8.20 0.06
CA ILE A 46 1.67 6.77 0.13
C ILE A 46 0.35 6.49 -0.60
N TYR A 47 -0.69 7.32 -0.39
CA TYR A 47 -1.97 7.21 -1.07
C TYR A 47 -1.83 7.21 -2.60
N ASN A 48 -0.96 8.05 -3.14
CA ASN A 48 -0.78 8.18 -4.59
C ASN A 48 -0.01 7.02 -5.22
N ILE A 49 1.00 6.47 -4.52
CA ILE A 49 1.85 5.39 -5.06
C ILE A 49 1.34 3.99 -4.75
N SER A 50 0.43 3.83 -3.75
CA SER A 50 -0.04 2.51 -3.33
C SER A 50 -0.86 1.82 -4.40
N SER A 51 -0.51 0.56 -4.65
CA SER A 51 -1.25 -0.43 -5.41
C SER A 51 -1.53 -1.66 -4.54
N GLU A 52 -2.12 -2.67 -5.13
CA GLU A 52 -2.45 -3.95 -4.49
C GLU A 52 -1.21 -4.64 -3.88
N ASP A 53 -0.02 -4.39 -4.43
CA ASP A 53 1.25 -4.93 -3.92
C ASP A 53 1.60 -4.39 -2.53
N SER A 54 1.17 -3.17 -2.20
CA SER A 54 1.44 -2.54 -0.91
C SER A 54 0.42 -2.90 0.19
N TYR A 55 -0.67 -3.59 -0.15
CA TYR A 55 -1.76 -3.91 0.77
C TYR A 55 -1.31 -4.65 2.04
N ASN A 56 -0.46 -5.67 1.89
CA ASN A 56 0.01 -6.45 3.04
C ASN A 56 0.76 -5.60 4.07
N VAL A 57 1.57 -4.65 3.61
CA VAL A 57 2.32 -3.73 4.48
C VAL A 57 1.37 -2.77 5.21
N LEU A 58 0.34 -2.27 4.51
CA LEU A 58 -0.68 -1.40 5.10
C LEU A 58 -1.50 -2.15 6.17
N LYS A 59 -1.90 -3.39 5.87
CA LYS A 59 -2.62 -4.27 6.80
C LYS A 59 -1.78 -4.59 8.04
N GLU A 60 -0.52 -5.00 7.85
CA GLU A 60 0.41 -5.26 8.96
C GLU A 60 0.59 -4.02 9.85
N ARG A 61 0.56 -2.82 9.26
CA ARG A 61 0.65 -1.57 10.02
C ARG A 61 -0.60 -1.33 10.87
N LEU A 62 -1.80 -1.63 10.36
CA LEU A 62 -3.06 -1.53 11.10
C LEU A 62 -3.14 -2.48 12.31
N GLU A 63 -2.47 -3.63 12.23
CA GLU A 63 -2.46 -4.64 13.29
C GLU A 63 -1.53 -4.27 14.46
N LYS A 64 -0.70 -3.22 14.33
CA LYS A 64 0.19 -2.77 15.41
C LYS A 64 -0.61 -2.10 16.54
N GLU A 65 -0.33 -2.49 17.79
CA GLU A 65 -1.03 -2.00 18.98
C GLU A 65 -0.87 -0.49 19.23
N ASN A 66 0.21 0.14 18.74
CA ASN A 66 0.56 1.54 19.02
C ASN A 66 0.33 2.46 17.80
N ILE A 67 -0.79 2.30 17.11
CA ILE A 67 -1.17 3.17 16.00
C ILE A 67 -2.13 4.25 16.51
N SER A 68 -1.90 5.52 16.14
CA SER A 68 -2.84 6.60 16.45
C SER A 68 -4.12 6.47 15.58
N GLN A 69 -5.22 7.06 16.04
CA GLN A 69 -6.49 7.03 15.29
C GLN A 69 -6.38 7.79 13.96
N ASP A 70 -5.62 8.88 13.93
CA ASP A 70 -5.33 9.61 12.69
C ASP A 70 -4.59 8.73 11.69
N GLU A 71 -3.52 8.07 12.14
CA GLU A 71 -2.74 7.14 11.31
C GLU A 71 -3.61 5.99 10.81
N ARG A 72 -4.47 5.44 11.69
CA ARG A 72 -5.43 4.39 11.34
C ARG A 72 -6.38 4.87 10.23
N ALA A 73 -6.96 6.06 10.37
CA ALA A 73 -7.87 6.65 9.39
C ALA A 73 -7.19 6.86 8.03
N GLU A 74 -5.94 7.34 8.03
CA GLU A 74 -5.18 7.52 6.78
C GLU A 74 -4.93 6.18 6.08
N ILE A 75 -4.50 5.16 6.79
CA ILE A 75 -4.24 3.83 6.21
C ILE A 75 -5.54 3.19 5.70
N LEU A 76 -6.63 3.27 6.46
CA LEU A 76 -7.94 2.76 6.03
C LEU A 76 -8.43 3.47 4.76
N SER A 77 -8.18 4.77 4.62
CA SER A 77 -8.53 5.53 3.40
C SER A 77 -7.77 5.01 2.17
N ILE A 78 -6.50 4.63 2.34
CA ILE A 78 -5.67 4.06 1.28
C ILE A 78 -6.20 2.67 0.88
N ILE A 79 -6.48 1.82 1.85
CA ILE A 79 -7.01 0.46 1.60
C ILE A 79 -8.38 0.53 0.92
N LEU A 80 -9.26 1.45 1.33
CA LEU A 80 -10.56 1.65 0.71
C LEU A 80 -10.43 2.11 -0.76
N LYS A 81 -9.48 3.00 -1.06
CA LYS A 81 -9.14 3.37 -2.44
C LYS A 81 -8.74 2.16 -3.26
N LEU A 82 -7.87 1.29 -2.70
CA LEU A 82 -7.41 0.08 -3.39
C LEU A 82 -8.59 -0.87 -3.66
N ALA A 83 -9.48 -1.07 -2.68
CA ALA A 83 -10.67 -1.91 -2.83
C ALA A 83 -11.60 -1.37 -3.94
N ASN A 84 -11.92 -0.08 -3.92
CA ASN A 84 -12.77 0.55 -4.93
C ASN A 84 -12.16 0.48 -6.33
N ASN A 85 -10.84 0.64 -6.44
CA ASN A 85 -10.14 0.50 -7.72
C ASN A 85 -10.18 -0.94 -8.22
N ALA A 86 -10.02 -1.93 -7.33
CA ALA A 86 -10.02 -3.33 -7.69
C ALA A 86 -11.38 -3.79 -8.26
N GLU A 87 -12.49 -3.29 -7.73
CA GLU A 87 -13.85 -3.61 -8.20
C GLU A 87 -14.15 -3.06 -9.61
N ASN A 88 -13.56 -1.91 -9.96
CA ASN A 88 -13.92 -1.18 -11.19
C ASN A 88 -13.05 -1.52 -12.42
N LEU A 89 -12.17 -2.50 -12.33
CA LEU A 89 -11.19 -2.76 -13.38
C LEU A 89 -11.64 -3.80 -14.41
N SER A 90 -11.22 -3.57 -15.67
CA SER A 90 -11.45 -4.51 -16.76
C SER A 90 -10.55 -5.76 -16.60
N TRP A 91 -10.97 -6.88 -17.18
CA TRP A 91 -10.21 -8.15 -17.17
C TRP A 91 -8.78 -8.01 -17.72
N GLN A 92 -8.53 -7.03 -18.58
CA GLN A 92 -7.23 -6.77 -19.20
C GLN A 92 -6.18 -6.22 -18.22
N GLU A 93 -6.65 -5.61 -17.12
CA GLU A 93 -5.79 -5.03 -16.10
C GLU A 93 -5.57 -5.98 -14.91
N SER A 94 -6.16 -7.18 -14.99
CA SER A 94 -5.97 -8.22 -13.97
C SER A 94 -4.53 -8.72 -13.97
N ASN A 95 -3.86 -8.60 -12.84
CA ASN A 95 -2.55 -9.18 -12.57
C ASN A 95 -2.60 -10.12 -11.36
N ILE A 96 -1.47 -10.78 -11.05
CA ILE A 96 -1.39 -11.78 -9.97
C ILE A 96 -1.65 -11.13 -8.60
N SER A 97 -1.06 -9.98 -8.34
CA SER A 97 -1.18 -9.24 -7.07
C SER A 97 -2.62 -8.83 -6.81
N LYS A 98 -3.29 -8.34 -7.83
CA LYS A 98 -4.68 -7.94 -7.79
C LYS A 98 -5.64 -9.09 -7.55
N ASN A 99 -5.45 -10.21 -8.25
CA ASN A 99 -6.25 -11.40 -8.01
C ASN A 99 -6.08 -11.92 -6.57
N LYS A 100 -4.88 -11.82 -6.01
CA LYS A 100 -4.61 -12.14 -4.61
C LYS A 100 -5.34 -11.18 -3.66
N PHE A 101 -5.30 -9.89 -3.94
CA PHE A 101 -6.02 -8.88 -3.18
C PHE A 101 -7.53 -9.12 -3.16
N LEU A 102 -8.15 -9.40 -4.32
CA LEU A 102 -9.58 -9.70 -4.43
C LEU A 102 -9.99 -11.01 -3.75
N MET A 103 -9.05 -11.96 -3.54
CA MET A 103 -9.32 -13.21 -2.83
C MET A 103 -9.35 -13.06 -1.30
N GLU A 104 -8.95 -11.90 -0.76
CA GLU A 104 -8.94 -11.65 0.70
C GLU A 104 -10.30 -11.21 1.27
N ASP A 105 -11.41 -11.34 0.51
CA ASP A 105 -12.79 -10.99 0.94
C ASP A 105 -12.89 -9.64 1.65
N ILE A 106 -12.33 -8.59 1.01
CA ILE A 106 -12.33 -7.25 1.58
C ILE A 106 -13.73 -6.65 1.41
N ASP A 107 -14.46 -6.49 2.51
CA ASP A 107 -15.74 -5.80 2.52
C ASP A 107 -15.54 -4.28 2.55
N ALA A 108 -15.77 -3.63 1.40
CA ALA A 108 -15.65 -2.17 1.28
C ALA A 108 -16.64 -1.41 2.20
N GLN A 109 -17.78 -2.01 2.56
CA GLN A 109 -18.74 -1.39 3.49
C GLN A 109 -18.23 -1.45 4.92
N GLU A 110 -17.64 -2.57 5.33
CA GLU A 110 -17.00 -2.72 6.64
C GLU A 110 -15.84 -1.75 6.78
N LEU A 111 -14.94 -1.67 5.79
CA LEU A 111 -13.83 -0.71 5.74
C LEU A 111 -14.31 0.75 5.82
N SER A 112 -15.38 1.10 5.12
CA SER A 112 -15.95 2.45 5.17
C SER A 112 -16.46 2.79 6.56
N SER A 113 -17.13 1.86 7.23
CA SER A 113 -17.64 2.03 8.59
C SER A 113 -16.49 2.15 9.62
N GLU A 114 -15.45 1.37 9.47
CA GLU A 114 -14.23 1.49 10.30
C GLU A 114 -13.52 2.82 10.08
N LEU A 115 -13.43 3.30 8.85
CA LEU A 115 -12.84 4.60 8.53
C LEU A 115 -13.61 5.75 9.19
N GLU A 116 -14.95 5.74 9.10
CA GLU A 116 -15.79 6.75 9.75
C GLU A 116 -15.59 6.74 11.27
N ARG A 117 -15.54 5.55 11.87
CA ARG A 117 -15.28 5.39 13.28
C ARG A 117 -13.91 5.91 13.69
N ALA A 118 -12.83 5.56 12.96
CA ALA A 118 -11.49 6.04 13.26
C ALA A 118 -11.39 7.57 13.16
N ARG A 119 -12.03 8.18 12.16
CA ARG A 119 -12.10 9.65 12.02
C ARG A 119 -12.85 10.30 13.18
N TYR A 120 -13.94 9.70 13.63
CA TYR A 120 -14.71 10.23 14.76
C TYR A 120 -13.89 10.15 16.07
N GLU A 121 -13.21 9.04 16.30
CA GLU A 121 -12.35 8.84 17.46
C GLU A 121 -11.15 9.82 17.46
N ALA A 122 -10.52 10.05 16.30
CA ALA A 122 -9.45 11.02 16.12
C ALA A 122 -9.90 12.45 16.51
N LEU A 123 -11.05 12.87 15.98
CA LEU A 123 -11.65 14.18 16.32
C LEU A 123 -11.97 14.30 17.83
N TYR A 124 -12.44 13.23 18.45
CA TYR A 124 -12.77 13.23 19.86
C TYR A 124 -11.54 13.35 20.76
N ASP A 125 -10.43 12.73 20.38
CA ASP A 125 -9.15 12.84 21.10
C ASP A 125 -8.56 14.24 20.98
N GLU A 126 -8.66 14.90 19.82
CA GLU A 126 -8.24 16.29 19.64
C GLU A 126 -9.01 17.26 20.56
N TYR A 127 -10.32 17.02 20.78
CA TYR A 127 -11.14 17.86 21.67
C TYR A 127 -10.89 17.62 23.18
N LYS A 128 -10.28 16.50 23.55
CA LYS A 128 -9.98 16.20 24.95
C LYS A 128 -8.77 16.94 25.51
N ASP A 129 -7.87 17.37 24.63
CA ASP A 129 -6.63 18.05 24.99
C ASP A 129 -6.81 19.60 25.15
N TYR A 130 -8.06 20.09 25.00
CA TYR A 130 -8.49 21.47 25.29
C TYR A 130 -9.34 21.56 26.56
#